data_2a65e876059b66db7e627f401dd7a9ea
#
_entry.id   2a65e876059b66db7e627f401dd7a9ea
#
_cell.length_a   1.000
_cell.length_b   1.000
_cell.length_c   1.000
_cell.angle_alpha   90.00
_cell.angle_beta   90.00
_cell.angle_gamma   90.00
#
_symmetry.space_group_name_H-M   'P 1'
#
loop_
_entity.id
_entity.type
_entity.pdbx_description
1 polymer ?
#
loop_
_entity_poly.entity_id
_entity_poly.type
_entity_poly.pdbx_seq_one_letter_code
_entity_poly.pdbx_strand_id
1 'polypeptide(L)'
;MFLLLVSPLSLFAKHTDLNKAVLKKLDDIISKKETYQIQREKEITDLKVQLAHSTDPVRKYELYASLFGAYLHYQADSALHYINREMEILPQLNRPELENEIIINRATAMGVMGMYIEAMEQLAKINPKELNEWTLLSYYQTYRACYGWLADYT
;
A
#
# COMPACT_ATOMS: atom_id res chain seq x y z
N MET A 1 3.78 -0.27 63.09
CA MET A 1 3.15 -0.58 61.78
C MET A 1 3.39 0.62 60.86
N PHE A 2 4.49 0.55 60.06
CA PHE A 2 4.91 1.63 59.16
C PHE A 2 4.25 1.43 57.81
N LEU A 3 3.29 2.28 57.45
CA LEU A 3 2.70 2.33 56.11
C LEU A 3 3.69 3.03 55.16
N LEU A 4 4.34 2.32 54.27
CA LEU A 4 5.10 2.85 53.15
C LEU A 4 4.12 3.43 52.11
N LEU A 5 3.95 4.76 52.14
CA LEU A 5 3.29 5.53 51.07
C LEU A 5 4.21 5.48 49.83
N VAL A 6 3.96 4.54 48.95
CA VAL A 6 4.55 4.52 47.59
C VAL A 6 3.94 5.70 46.83
N SER A 7 4.72 6.75 46.61
CA SER A 7 4.24 7.95 45.91
C SER A 7 3.94 7.69 44.43
N PRO A 8 2.79 8.19 43.93
CA PRO A 8 2.42 8.04 42.50
C PRO A 8 3.29 8.87 41.55
N LEU A 9 4.22 9.67 42.04
CA LEU A 9 5.09 10.52 41.20
C LEU A 9 6.03 9.75 40.28
N SER A 10 6.43 8.52 40.64
CA SER A 10 7.38 7.74 39.82
C SER A 10 6.75 7.18 38.51
N LEU A 11 5.44 7.01 38.46
CA LEU A 11 4.71 6.55 37.28
C LEU A 11 4.57 7.67 36.22
N PHE A 12 4.37 8.93 36.67
CA PHE A 12 4.27 10.09 35.76
C PHE A 12 5.61 10.43 35.10
N ALA A 13 6.72 10.34 35.85
CA ALA A 13 8.05 10.62 35.30
C ALA A 13 8.44 9.62 34.19
N LYS A 14 8.11 8.33 34.35
CA LYS A 14 8.39 7.29 33.36
C LYS A 14 7.59 7.47 32.07
N HIS A 15 6.37 8.00 32.15
CA HIS A 15 5.52 8.28 30.98
C HIS A 15 6.02 9.49 30.17
N THR A 16 6.56 10.53 30.84
CA THR A 16 7.12 11.71 30.16
C THR A 16 8.43 11.39 29.43
N ASP A 17 9.27 10.52 29.98
CA ASP A 17 10.53 10.12 29.33
C ASP A 17 10.28 9.21 28.11
N LEU A 18 9.29 8.31 28.18
CA LEU A 18 8.88 7.49 27.05
C LEU A 18 8.33 8.37 25.90
N ASN A 19 7.49 9.36 26.22
CA ASN A 19 6.95 10.28 25.23
C ASN A 19 8.06 11.13 24.58
N LYS A 20 9.06 11.61 25.34
CA LYS A 20 10.21 12.32 24.79
C LYS A 20 11.04 11.46 23.84
N ALA A 21 11.27 10.20 24.18
CA ALA A 21 12.00 9.26 23.32
C ALA A 21 11.24 8.96 22.01
N VAL A 22 9.91 8.82 22.06
CA VAL A 22 9.05 8.64 20.91
C VAL A 22 9.04 9.88 20.02
N LEU A 23 8.89 11.07 20.61
CA LEU A 23 8.92 12.35 19.88
C LEU A 23 10.28 12.56 19.19
N LYS A 24 11.38 12.26 19.86
CA LYS A 24 12.71 12.34 19.24
C LYS A 24 12.85 11.41 18.05
N LYS A 25 12.33 10.15 18.14
CA LYS A 25 12.30 9.23 17.00
C LYS A 25 11.45 9.77 15.85
N LEU A 26 10.32 10.40 16.16
CA LEU A 26 9.47 11.03 15.16
C LEU A 26 10.20 12.19 14.46
N ASP A 27 10.86 13.06 15.22
CA ASP A 27 11.67 14.17 14.67
C ASP A 27 12.80 13.63 13.77
N ASP A 28 13.49 12.56 14.18
CA ASP A 28 14.53 11.89 13.39
C ASP A 28 13.96 11.33 12.08
N ILE A 29 12.74 10.77 12.08
CA ILE A 29 12.07 10.27 10.86
C ILE A 29 11.64 11.45 9.98
N ILE A 30 11.06 12.49 10.55
CA ILE A 30 10.65 13.69 9.82
C ILE A 30 11.85 14.35 9.14
N SER A 31 13.00 14.45 9.82
CA SER A 31 14.23 15.02 9.26
C SER A 31 14.78 14.24 8.06
N LYS A 32 14.44 12.93 7.94
CA LYS A 32 14.84 12.07 6.82
C LYS A 32 13.80 12.01 5.68
N LYS A 33 12.67 12.70 5.83
CA LYS A 33 11.58 12.68 4.84
C LYS A 33 12.08 13.00 3.43
N GLU A 34 12.88 14.06 3.30
CA GLU A 34 13.43 14.50 2.02
C GLU A 34 14.34 13.42 1.39
N THR A 35 15.18 12.78 2.21
CA THR A 35 16.05 11.68 1.75
C THR A 35 15.22 10.50 1.22
N TYR A 36 14.16 10.11 1.91
CA TYR A 36 13.26 9.05 1.46
C TYR A 36 12.51 9.42 0.18
N GLN A 37 12.10 10.69 0.06
CA GLN A 37 11.45 11.18 -1.14
C GLN A 37 12.40 11.16 -2.35
N ILE A 38 13.62 11.66 -2.21
CA ILE A 38 14.65 11.60 -3.27
C ILE A 38 14.93 10.14 -3.68
N GLN A 39 15.01 9.24 -2.72
CA GLN A 39 15.27 7.82 -2.96
C GLN A 39 14.11 7.17 -3.74
N ARG A 40 12.86 7.51 -3.40
CA ARG A 40 11.66 7.05 -4.10
C ARG A 40 11.60 7.59 -5.53
N GLU A 41 11.84 8.87 -5.73
CA GLU A 41 11.86 9.49 -7.07
C GLU A 41 12.94 8.87 -7.97
N LYS A 42 14.09 8.54 -7.40
CA LYS A 42 15.14 7.84 -8.13
C LYS A 42 14.70 6.45 -8.56
N GLU A 43 14.14 5.66 -7.64
CA GLU A 43 13.60 4.33 -7.93
C GLU A 43 12.58 4.37 -9.08
N ILE A 44 11.62 5.30 -8.99
CA ILE A 44 10.58 5.49 -10.02
C ILE A 44 11.22 5.87 -11.37
N THR A 45 12.20 6.76 -11.36
CA THR A 45 12.91 7.19 -12.57
C THR A 45 13.63 6.02 -13.21
N ASP A 46 14.35 5.22 -12.43
CA ASP A 46 15.10 4.05 -12.91
C ASP A 46 14.14 3.00 -13.52
N LEU A 47 12.96 2.76 -12.90
CA LEU A 47 11.93 1.87 -13.43
C LEU A 47 11.35 2.39 -14.76
N LYS A 48 11.08 3.69 -14.87
CA LYS A 48 10.59 4.31 -16.12
C LYS A 48 11.60 4.22 -17.25
N VAL A 49 12.88 4.39 -16.97
CA VAL A 49 13.96 4.22 -17.96
C VAL A 49 13.99 2.78 -18.45
N GLN A 50 13.91 1.79 -17.55
CA GLN A 50 13.86 0.38 -17.92
C GLN A 50 12.63 0.08 -18.79
N LEU A 51 11.46 0.61 -18.41
CA LEU A 51 10.20 0.44 -19.15
C LEU A 51 10.29 1.00 -20.57
N ALA A 52 10.89 2.18 -20.74
CA ALA A 52 11.07 2.81 -22.05
C ALA A 52 11.94 1.98 -23.00
N HIS A 53 12.88 1.20 -22.48
CA HIS A 53 13.78 0.35 -23.25
C HIS A 53 13.27 -1.10 -23.39
N SER A 54 12.22 -1.48 -22.68
CA SER A 54 11.68 -2.84 -22.75
C SER A 54 10.74 -3.02 -23.93
N THR A 55 10.94 -4.09 -24.70
CA THR A 55 10.03 -4.53 -25.78
C THR A 55 9.30 -5.81 -25.42
N ASP A 56 9.80 -6.57 -24.46
CA ASP A 56 9.23 -7.83 -24.00
C ASP A 56 7.95 -7.58 -23.16
N PRO A 57 6.79 -8.18 -23.51
CA PRO A 57 5.55 -8.02 -22.76
C PRO A 57 5.64 -8.49 -21.30
N VAL A 58 6.34 -9.59 -21.03
CA VAL A 58 6.52 -10.10 -19.67
C VAL A 58 7.30 -9.10 -18.83
N ARG A 59 8.40 -8.59 -19.36
CA ARG A 59 9.21 -7.57 -18.68
C ARG A 59 8.45 -6.27 -18.47
N LYS A 60 7.64 -5.84 -19.44
CA LYS A 60 6.76 -4.67 -19.26
C LYS A 60 5.77 -4.84 -18.13
N TYR A 61 5.13 -6.01 -18.04
CA TYR A 61 4.22 -6.33 -16.95
C TYR A 61 4.92 -6.22 -15.58
N GLU A 62 6.10 -6.83 -15.42
CA GLU A 62 6.90 -6.73 -14.18
C GLU A 62 7.25 -5.29 -13.82
N LEU A 63 7.57 -4.47 -14.81
CA LEU A 63 7.90 -3.06 -14.60
C LEU A 63 6.68 -2.22 -14.25
N TYR A 64 5.50 -2.50 -14.84
CA TYR A 64 4.24 -1.87 -14.44
C TYR A 64 3.88 -2.24 -13.00
N ALA A 65 4.00 -3.52 -12.61
CA ALA A 65 3.76 -3.96 -11.23
C ALA A 65 4.71 -3.28 -10.23
N SER A 66 5.98 -3.14 -10.60
CA SER A 66 6.97 -2.42 -9.77
C SER A 66 6.63 -0.93 -9.64
N LEU A 67 6.22 -0.28 -10.72
CA LEU A 67 5.79 1.13 -10.73
C LEU A 67 4.48 1.30 -9.96
N PHE A 68 3.51 0.40 -10.08
CA PHE A 68 2.32 0.37 -9.26
C PHE A 68 2.67 0.37 -7.77
N GLY A 69 3.52 -0.57 -7.32
CA GLY A 69 3.95 -0.66 -5.92
C GLY A 69 4.70 0.58 -5.44
N ALA A 70 5.57 1.16 -6.28
CA ALA A 70 6.30 2.38 -5.97
C ALA A 70 5.38 3.59 -5.78
N TYR A 71 4.27 3.66 -6.52
CA TYR A 71 3.34 4.79 -6.48
C TYR A 71 2.19 4.62 -5.48
N LEU A 72 1.80 3.41 -5.09
CA LEU A 72 0.54 3.12 -4.39
C LEU A 72 0.28 4.02 -3.16
N HIS A 73 1.29 4.27 -2.35
CA HIS A 73 1.19 5.12 -1.15
C HIS A 73 1.88 6.48 -1.30
N TYR A 74 2.36 6.79 -2.49
CA TYR A 74 3.05 8.04 -2.80
C TYR A 74 2.21 8.96 -3.69
N GLN A 75 1.70 8.43 -4.79
CA GLN A 75 0.80 9.10 -5.75
C GLN A 75 -0.18 8.06 -6.31
N ALA A 76 -1.30 7.85 -5.64
CA ALA A 76 -2.23 6.76 -5.93
C ALA A 76 -2.89 6.85 -7.32
N ASP A 77 -3.04 8.05 -7.89
CA ASP A 77 -3.48 8.27 -9.27
C ASP A 77 -2.48 7.69 -10.29
N SER A 78 -1.18 7.87 -10.04
CA SER A 78 -0.12 7.27 -10.84
C SER A 78 -0.09 5.74 -10.68
N ALA A 79 -0.34 5.22 -9.48
CA ALA A 79 -0.50 3.78 -9.27
C ALA A 79 -1.67 3.23 -10.09
N LEU A 80 -2.83 3.89 -10.08
CA LEU A 80 -3.99 3.51 -10.88
C LEU A 80 -3.68 3.52 -12.39
N HIS A 81 -2.85 4.45 -12.86
CA HIS A 81 -2.39 4.45 -14.24
C HIS A 81 -1.61 3.16 -14.58
N TYR A 82 -0.64 2.76 -13.75
CA TYR A 82 0.20 1.60 -14.04
C TYR A 82 -0.54 0.27 -13.91
N ILE A 83 -1.46 0.11 -12.96
CA ILE A 83 -2.29 -1.09 -12.87
C ILE A 83 -3.23 -1.23 -14.08
N ASN A 84 -3.71 -0.14 -14.67
CA ASN A 84 -4.47 -0.19 -15.91
C ASN A 84 -3.58 -0.64 -17.08
N ARG A 85 -2.28 -0.25 -17.10
CA ARG A 85 -1.32 -0.74 -18.11
C ARG A 85 -1.03 -2.24 -17.96
N GLU A 86 -1.05 -2.80 -16.75
CA GLU A 86 -0.98 -4.24 -16.53
C GLU A 86 -2.18 -4.96 -17.15
N MET A 87 -3.39 -4.44 -16.93
CA MET A 87 -4.62 -4.99 -17.51
C MET A 87 -4.59 -4.96 -19.05
N GLU A 88 -4.09 -3.88 -19.66
CA GLU A 88 -3.98 -3.73 -21.12
C GLU A 88 -3.01 -4.74 -21.76
N ILE A 89 -1.92 -5.08 -21.06
CA ILE A 89 -0.89 -5.99 -21.59
C ILE A 89 -1.21 -7.47 -21.31
N LEU A 90 -2.09 -7.75 -20.34
CA LEU A 90 -2.44 -9.10 -19.89
C LEU A 90 -2.78 -10.09 -21.04
N PRO A 91 -3.55 -9.72 -22.07
CA PRO A 91 -3.85 -10.64 -23.19
C PRO A 91 -2.60 -11.14 -23.93
N GLN A 92 -1.49 -10.38 -23.90
CA GLN A 92 -0.25 -10.76 -24.58
C GLN A 92 0.59 -11.76 -23.77
N LEU A 93 0.28 -11.92 -22.47
CA LEU A 93 1.04 -12.79 -21.56
C LEU A 93 0.57 -14.24 -21.58
N ASN A 94 -0.65 -14.52 -22.07
CA ASN A 94 -1.30 -15.84 -21.97
C ASN A 94 -1.35 -16.39 -20.53
N ARG A 95 -1.57 -15.50 -19.54
CA ARG A 95 -1.58 -15.78 -18.11
C ARG A 95 -2.87 -15.26 -17.46
N PRO A 96 -4.02 -15.89 -17.75
CA PRO A 96 -5.32 -15.43 -17.25
C PRO A 96 -5.42 -15.44 -15.71
N GLU A 97 -4.60 -16.23 -15.03
CA GLU A 97 -4.55 -16.30 -13.57
C GLU A 97 -4.12 -14.96 -12.91
N LEU A 98 -3.46 -14.07 -13.66
CA LEU A 98 -3.07 -12.75 -13.18
C LEU A 98 -4.23 -11.74 -13.11
N GLU A 99 -5.33 -11.99 -13.81
CA GLU A 99 -6.45 -11.05 -13.92
C GLU A 99 -7.02 -10.69 -12.54
N ASN A 100 -7.28 -11.69 -11.70
CA ASN A 100 -7.81 -11.47 -10.36
C ASN A 100 -6.85 -10.66 -9.48
N GLU A 101 -5.55 -10.89 -9.59
CA GLU A 101 -4.52 -10.12 -8.87
C GLU A 101 -4.54 -8.65 -9.30
N ILE A 102 -4.59 -8.38 -10.61
CA ILE A 102 -4.66 -7.04 -11.17
C ILE A 102 -5.95 -6.32 -10.69
N ILE A 103 -7.10 -7.00 -10.69
CA ILE A 103 -8.37 -6.43 -10.20
C ILE A 103 -8.27 -6.08 -8.72
N ILE A 104 -7.68 -6.94 -7.88
CA ILE A 104 -7.49 -6.68 -6.44
C ILE A 104 -6.56 -5.49 -6.22
N ASN A 105 -5.43 -5.43 -6.92
CA ASN A 105 -4.48 -4.32 -6.85
C ASN A 105 -5.12 -3.00 -7.30
N ARG A 106 -5.95 -3.03 -8.35
CA ARG A 106 -6.71 -1.88 -8.80
C ARG A 106 -7.72 -1.41 -7.75
N ALA A 107 -8.46 -2.33 -7.13
CA ALA A 107 -9.37 -2.02 -6.04
C ALA A 107 -8.62 -1.44 -4.83
N THR A 108 -7.41 -1.93 -4.54
CA THR A 108 -6.55 -1.37 -3.49
C THR A 108 -6.18 0.08 -3.78
N ALA A 109 -5.76 0.40 -5.01
CA ALA A 109 -5.46 1.78 -5.41
C ALA A 109 -6.69 2.69 -5.30
N MET A 110 -7.86 2.21 -5.77
CA MET A 110 -9.14 2.93 -5.64
C MET A 110 -9.47 3.20 -4.17
N GLY A 111 -9.29 2.21 -3.28
CA GLY A 111 -9.49 2.37 -1.84
C GLY A 111 -8.56 3.42 -1.22
N VAL A 112 -7.28 3.45 -1.59
CA VAL A 112 -6.33 4.49 -1.16
C VAL A 112 -6.76 5.89 -1.62
N MET A 113 -7.42 6.00 -2.78
CA MET A 113 -7.97 7.25 -3.31
C MET A 113 -9.33 7.65 -2.71
N GLY A 114 -9.90 6.87 -1.79
CA GLY A 114 -11.20 7.12 -1.18
C GLY A 114 -12.40 6.61 -1.99
N MET A 115 -12.16 5.90 -3.09
CA MET A 115 -13.20 5.31 -3.95
C MET A 115 -13.62 3.93 -3.43
N TYR A 116 -14.13 3.88 -2.19
CA TYR A 116 -14.36 2.62 -1.46
C TYR A 116 -15.47 1.78 -2.08
N ILE A 117 -16.55 2.41 -2.54
CA ILE A 117 -17.69 1.72 -3.14
C ILE A 117 -17.26 1.09 -4.47
N GLU A 118 -16.63 1.85 -5.34
CA GLU A 118 -16.14 1.37 -6.64
C GLU A 118 -15.08 0.27 -6.45
N ALA A 119 -14.21 0.38 -5.46
CA ALA A 119 -13.25 -0.67 -5.11
C ALA A 119 -13.96 -1.97 -4.74
N MET A 120 -14.98 -1.92 -3.88
CA MET A 120 -15.76 -3.09 -3.49
C MET A 120 -16.56 -3.68 -4.65
N GLU A 121 -17.08 -2.85 -5.56
CA GLU A 121 -17.74 -3.31 -6.80
C GLU A 121 -16.78 -4.07 -7.73
N GLN A 122 -15.50 -3.66 -7.81
CA GLN A 122 -14.50 -4.43 -8.55
C GLN A 122 -14.25 -5.80 -7.91
N LEU A 123 -14.06 -5.82 -6.58
CA LEU A 123 -13.83 -7.06 -5.84
C LEU A 123 -15.03 -8.03 -5.93
N ALA A 124 -16.26 -7.50 -5.95
CA ALA A 124 -17.47 -8.33 -6.05
C ALA A 124 -17.57 -9.15 -7.35
N LYS A 125 -16.79 -8.81 -8.39
CA LYS A 125 -16.72 -9.55 -9.64
C LYS A 125 -15.88 -10.83 -9.55
N ILE A 126 -15.07 -10.95 -8.50
CA ILE A 126 -14.13 -12.06 -8.30
C ILE A 126 -14.85 -13.20 -7.58
N ASN A 127 -14.70 -14.43 -8.06
CA ASN A 127 -15.09 -15.61 -7.33
C ASN A 127 -13.96 -16.01 -6.34
N PRO A 128 -14.11 -15.82 -5.02
CA PRO A 128 -13.03 -16.09 -4.09
C PRO A 128 -12.64 -17.56 -3.98
N LYS A 129 -13.49 -18.49 -4.46
CA LYS A 129 -13.18 -19.92 -4.47
C LYS A 129 -12.17 -20.33 -5.53
N GLU A 130 -11.93 -19.46 -6.52
CA GLU A 130 -10.99 -19.69 -7.62
C GLU A 130 -9.62 -19.07 -7.34
N LEU A 131 -9.48 -18.33 -6.22
CA LEU A 131 -8.24 -17.68 -5.83
C LEU A 131 -7.29 -18.67 -5.14
N ASN A 132 -5.99 -18.53 -5.43
CA ASN A 132 -4.97 -19.15 -4.61
C ASN A 132 -4.86 -18.46 -3.23
N GLU A 133 -4.16 -19.08 -2.28
CA GLU A 133 -4.08 -18.62 -0.89
C GLU A 133 -3.61 -17.17 -0.75
N TRP A 134 -2.58 -16.75 -1.50
CA TRP A 134 -2.02 -15.40 -1.43
C TRP A 134 -2.96 -14.35 -2.00
N THR A 135 -3.55 -14.64 -3.17
CA THR A 135 -4.52 -13.74 -3.81
C THR A 135 -5.81 -13.65 -2.98
N LEU A 136 -6.24 -14.75 -2.36
CA LEU A 136 -7.38 -14.76 -1.45
C LEU A 136 -7.14 -13.89 -0.20
N LEU A 137 -5.94 -13.96 0.37
CA LEU A 137 -5.56 -13.10 1.50
C LEU A 137 -5.63 -11.62 1.10
N SER A 138 -5.04 -11.24 -0.03
CA SER A 138 -5.06 -9.87 -0.55
C SER A 138 -6.49 -9.39 -0.83
N TYR A 139 -7.35 -10.25 -1.39
CA TYR A 139 -8.77 -9.99 -1.61
C TYR A 139 -9.50 -9.59 -0.31
N TYR A 140 -9.38 -10.40 0.75
CA TYR A 140 -10.04 -10.10 2.01
C TYR A 140 -9.41 -8.90 2.75
N GLN A 141 -8.10 -8.71 2.64
CA GLN A 141 -7.43 -7.54 3.20
C GLN A 141 -7.92 -6.24 2.55
N THR A 142 -8.10 -6.22 1.23
CA THR A 142 -8.61 -5.06 0.51
C THR A 142 -10.07 -4.77 0.88
N TYR A 143 -10.94 -5.80 0.96
CA TYR A 143 -12.30 -5.62 1.46
C TYR A 143 -12.33 -5.05 2.87
N ARG A 144 -11.57 -5.65 3.79
CA ARG A 144 -11.48 -5.18 5.18
C ARG A 144 -11.04 -3.72 5.25
N ALA A 145 -10.06 -3.33 4.44
CA ALA A 145 -9.58 -1.95 4.40
C ALA A 145 -10.66 -0.99 3.88
N CYS A 146 -11.34 -1.34 2.77
CA CYS A 146 -12.42 -0.51 2.22
C CYS A 146 -13.57 -0.33 3.21
N TYR A 147 -14.02 -1.40 3.89
CA TYR A 147 -15.06 -1.30 4.93
C TYR A 147 -14.60 -0.48 6.14
N GLY A 148 -13.34 -0.64 6.59
CA GLY A 148 -12.79 0.13 7.69
C GLY A 148 -12.78 1.63 7.36
N TRP A 149 -12.25 2.00 6.22
CA TRP A 149 -12.23 3.40 5.78
C TRP A 149 -13.63 3.98 5.59
N LEU A 150 -14.55 3.21 4.99
CA LEU A 150 -15.93 3.68 4.82
C LEU A 150 -16.61 3.93 6.18
N ALA A 151 -16.38 3.07 7.18
CA ALA A 151 -16.94 3.22 8.53
C ALA A 151 -16.39 4.45 9.27
N ASP A 152 -15.15 4.87 8.97
CA ASP A 152 -14.55 6.08 9.57
C ASP A 152 -15.16 7.39 9.03
N TYR A 153 -15.91 7.33 7.91
CA TYR A 153 -16.53 8.49 7.25
C TYR A 153 -18.07 8.54 7.40
N THR A 154 -18.69 7.57 8.05
CA THR A 154 -20.14 7.51 8.30
C THR A 154 -20.47 7.71 9.77
#